data_a936825f55bece19e2ca214049fe9148
#
_entry.id   a936825f55bece19e2ca214049fe9148
#
_cell.length_a   1.000
_cell.length_b   1.000
_cell.length_c   1.000
_cell.angle_alpha   90.00
_cell.angle_beta   90.00
_cell.angle_gamma   90.00
#
_symmetry.space_group_name_H-M   'P 1'
#
loop_
_entity.id
_entity.type
_entity.pdbx_description
1 polymer ?
#
loop_
_entity_poly.entity_id
_entity_poly.type
_entity_poly.pdbx_seq_one_letter_code
_entity_poly.pdbx_strand_id
1 'polypeptide(L)'
;MKQESTIAIEVTDTNETILKKATHVIPTPNQFEALKTEYMAFIHFGPNTFSKREWGSGIENPQIFNLQNLDTDQWCKTMKSAGMKMVVFTAKHHDGFVLFQSRYTKHGVMSSPFKNGKGDVLKELSESCEKYGLKLGIYLSPADLYQIENKDGLYGNLSKYSERVIPKALEGRPFKDKRTFKFMVDDYNEYYLNQLFELLTDYGPIHEVWLDGAHPKR
;
A
#
# COMPACT_ATOMS: atom_id res chain seq x y z
N MET A 1 -24.36 24.65 -14.59
CA MET A 1 -23.42 24.30 -13.51
C MET A 1 -22.23 23.61 -14.16
N LYS A 2 -21.01 23.88 -13.74
CA LYS A 2 -19.80 23.22 -14.28
C LYS A 2 -19.78 21.77 -13.83
N GLN A 3 -19.31 20.85 -14.69
CA GLN A 3 -19.12 19.46 -14.33
C GLN A 3 -17.81 19.33 -13.51
N GLU A 4 -17.88 18.70 -12.34
CA GLU A 4 -16.77 18.53 -11.41
C GLU A 4 -16.86 17.16 -10.73
N SER A 5 -15.75 16.66 -10.18
CA SER A 5 -15.74 15.36 -9.48
C SER A 5 -16.36 15.42 -8.09
N THR A 6 -16.48 16.61 -7.54
CA THR A 6 -17.13 16.88 -6.25
C THR A 6 -17.89 18.20 -6.35
N ILE A 7 -19.07 18.25 -5.75
CA ILE A 7 -19.88 19.47 -5.66
C ILE A 7 -20.32 19.65 -4.20
N ALA A 8 -20.07 20.84 -3.66
CA ALA A 8 -20.48 21.14 -2.29
C ALA A 8 -22.01 21.18 -2.17
N ILE A 9 -22.53 20.52 -1.14
CA ILE A 9 -23.94 20.62 -0.73
C ILE A 9 -23.99 21.56 0.46
N GLU A 10 -24.78 22.63 0.31
CA GLU A 10 -24.96 23.64 1.34
C GLU A 10 -26.17 23.27 2.24
N VAL A 11 -26.13 23.74 3.48
CA VAL A 11 -27.24 23.49 4.45
C VAL A 11 -28.58 24.03 3.94
N THR A 12 -28.53 25.04 3.07
CA THR A 12 -29.70 25.70 2.47
C THR A 12 -30.21 25.04 1.19
N ASP A 13 -29.50 24.02 0.68
CA ASP A 13 -29.92 23.36 -0.55
C ASP A 13 -31.22 22.58 -0.35
N THR A 14 -32.17 22.78 -1.24
CA THR A 14 -33.38 21.95 -1.32
C THR A 14 -33.05 20.60 -1.97
N ASN A 15 -33.92 19.61 -1.80
CA ASN A 15 -33.79 18.32 -2.46
C ASN A 15 -33.69 18.45 -3.99
N GLU A 16 -34.44 19.37 -4.59
CA GLU A 16 -34.34 19.64 -6.03
C GLU A 16 -32.97 20.19 -6.43
N THR A 17 -32.42 21.11 -5.63
CA THR A 17 -31.08 21.66 -5.84
C THR A 17 -30.01 20.56 -5.69
N ILE A 18 -30.12 19.70 -4.70
CA ILE A 18 -29.21 18.56 -4.48
C ILE A 18 -29.24 17.62 -5.70
N LEU A 19 -30.43 17.23 -6.17
CA LEU A 19 -30.58 16.39 -7.35
C LEU A 19 -29.97 17.04 -8.59
N LYS A 20 -30.18 18.34 -8.80
CA LYS A 20 -29.57 19.08 -9.89
C LYS A 20 -28.05 19.14 -9.77
N LYS A 21 -27.49 19.34 -8.59
CA LYS A 21 -26.06 19.27 -8.34
C LYS A 21 -25.51 17.87 -8.66
N ALA A 22 -26.18 16.82 -8.23
CA ALA A 22 -25.77 15.43 -8.44
C ALA A 22 -25.62 15.09 -9.94
N THR A 23 -26.47 15.62 -10.82
CA THR A 23 -26.35 15.38 -12.28
C THR A 23 -25.10 16.02 -12.92
N HIS A 24 -24.38 16.86 -12.20
CA HIS A 24 -23.15 17.52 -12.67
C HIS A 24 -21.87 16.92 -12.09
N VAL A 25 -22.00 15.92 -11.21
CA VAL A 25 -20.84 15.18 -10.69
C VAL A 25 -20.39 14.15 -11.72
N ILE A 26 -19.14 14.25 -12.12
CA ILE A 26 -18.53 13.29 -13.07
C ILE A 26 -17.19 12.79 -12.50
N PRO A 27 -16.76 11.58 -12.86
CA PRO A 27 -15.46 11.09 -12.41
C PRO A 27 -14.31 11.97 -12.93
N THR A 28 -13.24 12.08 -12.16
CA THR A 28 -11.98 12.62 -12.67
C THR A 28 -11.43 11.71 -13.79
N PRO A 29 -10.52 12.20 -14.65
CA PRO A 29 -9.86 11.36 -15.65
C PRO A 29 -9.26 10.08 -15.07
N ASN A 30 -8.59 10.17 -13.90
CA ASN A 30 -8.01 9.01 -13.24
C ASN A 30 -9.06 8.01 -12.75
N GLN A 31 -10.16 8.49 -12.16
CA GLN A 31 -11.28 7.63 -11.76
C GLN A 31 -11.92 6.95 -12.97
N PHE A 32 -12.06 7.67 -14.07
CA PHE A 32 -12.60 7.11 -15.31
C PHE A 32 -11.68 6.05 -15.93
N GLU A 33 -10.35 6.27 -15.92
CA GLU A 33 -9.38 5.24 -16.35
C GLU A 33 -9.36 4.03 -15.42
N ALA A 34 -9.56 4.23 -14.10
CA ALA A 34 -9.71 3.12 -13.16
C ALA A 34 -10.95 2.27 -13.47
N LEU A 35 -12.11 2.90 -13.76
CA LEU A 35 -13.33 2.19 -14.16
C LEU A 35 -13.14 1.33 -15.42
N LYS A 36 -12.33 1.78 -16.38
CA LYS A 36 -12.02 1.02 -17.61
C LYS A 36 -11.16 -0.22 -17.36
N THR A 37 -10.58 -0.34 -16.18
CA THR A 37 -9.77 -1.52 -15.82
C THR A 37 -10.64 -2.77 -15.70
N GLU A 38 -11.88 -2.64 -15.21
CA GLU A 38 -12.96 -3.66 -15.14
C GLU A 38 -12.57 -4.97 -14.46
N TYR A 39 -11.55 -5.68 -15.00
CA TYR A 39 -11.12 -6.98 -14.51
C TYR A 39 -9.67 -6.91 -14.00
N MET A 40 -9.52 -7.09 -12.69
CA MET A 40 -8.23 -7.03 -12.01
C MET A 40 -8.03 -8.24 -11.08
N ALA A 41 -6.79 -8.57 -10.80
CA ALA A 41 -6.41 -9.54 -9.79
C ALA A 41 -6.16 -8.84 -8.45
N PHE A 42 -6.42 -9.56 -7.37
CA PHE A 42 -5.95 -9.22 -6.04
C PHE A 42 -5.11 -10.38 -5.51
N ILE A 43 -3.83 -10.11 -5.20
CA ILE A 43 -2.92 -11.10 -4.61
C ILE A 43 -2.79 -10.79 -3.13
N HIS A 44 -3.49 -11.59 -2.32
CA HIS A 44 -3.40 -11.55 -0.86
C HIS A 44 -2.40 -12.61 -0.40
N PHE A 45 -1.15 -12.20 -0.19
CA PHE A 45 -0.04 -13.08 0.13
C PHE A 45 0.80 -12.48 1.26
N GLY A 46 1.32 -13.30 2.16
CA GLY A 46 2.12 -12.84 3.28
C GLY A 46 2.42 -13.96 4.27
N PRO A 47 2.94 -13.65 5.47
CA PRO A 47 3.26 -14.66 6.50
C PRO A 47 2.04 -15.50 6.92
N ASN A 48 0.83 -14.94 6.79
CA ASN A 48 -0.41 -15.64 7.14
C ASN A 48 -0.71 -16.82 6.22
N THR A 49 -0.20 -16.81 4.99
CA THR A 49 -0.24 -17.97 4.09
C THR A 49 0.47 -19.17 4.71
N PHE A 50 1.58 -18.97 5.42
CA PHE A 50 2.35 -20.02 6.07
C PHE A 50 1.79 -20.41 7.43
N SER A 51 1.18 -19.48 8.16
CA SER A 51 0.55 -19.74 9.45
C SER A 51 -0.89 -20.24 9.36
N LYS A 52 -1.49 -20.26 8.14
CA LYS A 52 -2.89 -20.63 7.89
C LYS A 52 -3.88 -19.78 8.69
N ARG A 53 -3.63 -18.49 8.76
CA ARG A 53 -4.48 -17.49 9.42
C ARG A 53 -4.98 -16.48 8.40
N GLU A 54 -6.15 -15.96 8.62
CA GLU A 54 -6.67 -14.82 7.86
C GLU A 54 -5.96 -13.52 8.29
N TRP A 55 -5.86 -13.32 9.59
CA TRP A 55 -5.18 -12.19 10.20
C TRP A 55 -4.03 -12.69 11.07
N GLY A 56 -2.90 -11.98 11.00
CA GLY A 56 -1.79 -12.18 11.91
C GLY A 56 -2.02 -11.53 13.27
N SER A 57 -1.03 -11.65 14.12
CA SER A 57 -1.00 -11.05 15.46
C SER A 57 -0.09 -9.82 15.55
N GLY A 58 0.74 -9.58 14.53
CA GLY A 58 1.78 -8.55 14.54
C GLY A 58 3.08 -8.98 15.26
N ILE A 59 3.10 -10.18 15.82
CA ILE A 59 4.28 -10.74 16.50
C ILE A 59 4.78 -12.02 15.85
N GLU A 60 4.41 -12.25 14.59
CA GLU A 60 4.88 -13.40 13.82
C GLU A 60 6.39 -13.39 13.71
N ASN A 61 7.01 -14.57 13.94
CA ASN A 61 8.42 -14.72 13.68
C ASN A 61 8.68 -14.65 12.17
N PRO A 62 9.48 -13.69 11.67
CA PRO A 62 9.81 -13.59 10.24
C PRO A 62 10.35 -14.89 9.62
N GLN A 63 10.90 -15.81 10.43
CA GLN A 63 11.42 -17.09 9.94
C GLN A 63 10.34 -18.02 9.36
N ILE A 64 9.06 -17.80 9.67
CA ILE A 64 7.98 -18.57 9.05
C ILE A 64 7.80 -18.25 7.55
N PHE A 65 8.20 -17.05 7.12
CA PHE A 65 8.16 -16.66 5.72
C PHE A 65 9.35 -17.24 4.95
N ASN A 66 9.33 -18.58 4.82
CA ASN A 66 10.37 -19.33 4.13
C ASN A 66 9.95 -19.69 2.70
N LEU A 67 9.85 -18.67 1.86
CA LEU A 67 9.44 -18.80 0.47
C LEU A 67 10.55 -19.44 -0.37
N GLN A 68 10.30 -20.64 -0.93
CA GLN A 68 11.29 -21.41 -1.69
C GLN A 68 11.23 -21.14 -3.19
N ASN A 69 10.01 -21.09 -3.73
CA ASN A 69 9.78 -20.98 -5.17
C ASN A 69 8.82 -19.84 -5.43
N LEU A 70 9.36 -18.67 -5.77
CA LEU A 70 8.60 -17.52 -6.23
C LEU A 70 8.73 -17.44 -7.76
N ASP A 71 7.61 -17.43 -8.44
CA ASP A 71 7.54 -17.23 -9.89
C ASP A 71 6.45 -16.21 -10.22
N THR A 72 6.82 -14.94 -10.13
CA THR A 72 5.93 -13.80 -10.43
C THR A 72 5.63 -13.69 -11.93
N ASP A 73 6.51 -14.22 -12.78
CA ASP A 73 6.26 -14.31 -14.21
C ASP A 73 5.08 -15.26 -14.50
N GLN A 74 5.05 -16.40 -13.83
CA GLN A 74 3.94 -17.33 -13.94
C GLN A 74 2.62 -16.69 -13.48
N TRP A 75 2.64 -15.95 -12.37
CA TRP A 75 1.48 -15.21 -11.89
C TRP A 75 0.97 -14.22 -12.93
N CYS A 76 1.84 -13.35 -13.42
CA CYS A 76 1.48 -12.32 -14.39
C CYS A 76 1.02 -12.92 -15.73
N LYS A 77 1.69 -13.96 -16.22
CA LYS A 77 1.29 -14.67 -17.44
C LYS A 77 -0.11 -15.25 -17.32
N THR A 78 -0.42 -15.87 -16.18
CA THR A 78 -1.75 -16.46 -15.92
C THR A 78 -2.83 -15.38 -15.86
N MET A 79 -2.61 -14.31 -15.10
CA MET A 79 -3.55 -13.19 -15.00
C MET A 79 -3.78 -12.52 -16.36
N LYS A 80 -2.70 -12.29 -17.12
CA LYS A 80 -2.81 -11.72 -18.46
C LYS A 80 -3.59 -12.60 -19.42
N SER A 81 -3.38 -13.92 -19.39
CA SER A 81 -4.11 -14.87 -20.25
C SER A 81 -5.59 -14.93 -19.91
N ALA A 82 -5.97 -14.63 -18.66
CA ALA A 82 -7.36 -14.52 -18.22
C ALA A 82 -8.00 -13.17 -18.60
N GLY A 83 -7.26 -12.25 -19.22
CA GLY A 83 -7.77 -10.93 -19.63
C GLY A 83 -7.70 -9.86 -18.54
N MET A 84 -7.04 -10.11 -17.41
CA MET A 84 -6.85 -9.12 -16.36
C MET A 84 -5.93 -8.01 -16.85
N LYS A 85 -6.18 -6.77 -16.39
CA LYS A 85 -5.46 -5.56 -16.81
C LYS A 85 -4.58 -4.99 -15.71
N MET A 86 -4.88 -5.33 -14.45
CA MET A 86 -4.18 -4.83 -13.26
C MET A 86 -4.12 -5.91 -12.19
N VAL A 87 -3.09 -5.85 -11.36
CA VAL A 87 -2.97 -6.64 -10.13
C VAL A 87 -2.77 -5.71 -8.94
N VAL A 88 -3.52 -5.90 -7.87
CA VAL A 88 -3.30 -5.27 -6.57
C VAL A 88 -2.61 -6.28 -5.68
N PHE A 89 -1.50 -5.87 -5.06
CA PHE A 89 -0.66 -6.73 -4.24
C PHE A 89 -0.56 -6.23 -2.81
N THR A 90 -0.73 -7.10 -1.82
CA THR A 90 -0.56 -6.77 -0.40
C THR A 90 0.92 -6.54 -0.07
N ALA A 91 1.43 -5.33 -0.28
CA ALA A 91 2.79 -4.97 0.08
C ALA A 91 3.02 -5.04 1.60
N LYS A 92 2.01 -4.67 2.39
CA LYS A 92 1.91 -4.85 3.84
C LYS A 92 0.45 -5.07 4.23
N HIS A 93 0.13 -6.21 4.84
CA HIS A 93 -1.17 -6.49 5.44
C HIS A 93 -1.22 -6.04 6.91
N HIS A 94 -2.31 -6.31 7.61
CA HIS A 94 -2.53 -5.90 9.01
C HIS A 94 -1.50 -6.45 10.01
N ASP A 95 -0.82 -7.56 9.69
CA ASP A 95 0.28 -8.10 10.51
C ASP A 95 1.52 -7.20 10.56
N GLY A 96 1.59 -6.18 9.70
CA GLY A 96 2.70 -5.25 9.61
C GLY A 96 3.95 -5.80 8.90
N PHE A 97 3.90 -7.06 8.42
CA PHE A 97 5.02 -7.68 7.71
C PHE A 97 5.10 -7.14 6.27
N VAL A 98 6.24 -6.52 5.93
CA VAL A 98 6.44 -5.95 4.60
C VAL A 98 7.05 -6.97 3.64
N LEU A 99 6.49 -7.07 2.44
CA LEU A 99 6.95 -7.96 1.36
C LEU A 99 7.94 -7.28 0.40
N PHE A 100 8.50 -6.16 0.83
CA PHE A 100 9.49 -5.35 0.11
C PHE A 100 10.63 -4.92 1.02
N GLN A 101 11.74 -4.49 0.45
CA GLN A 101 12.93 -4.07 1.19
C GLN A 101 12.77 -2.66 1.76
N SER A 102 11.90 -2.51 2.77
CA SER A 102 11.69 -1.20 3.42
C SER A 102 12.92 -0.69 4.15
N ARG A 103 13.06 0.65 4.14
CA ARG A 103 14.06 1.38 4.95
C ARG A 103 13.63 1.54 6.40
N TYR A 104 12.32 1.45 6.68
CA TYR A 104 11.70 1.94 7.91
C TYR A 104 11.23 0.87 8.87
N THR A 105 11.36 -0.39 8.52
CA THR A 105 11.06 -1.53 9.40
C THR A 105 12.01 -2.69 9.18
N LYS A 106 12.15 -3.53 10.19
CA LYS A 106 12.81 -4.84 10.09
C LYS A 106 11.80 -5.98 10.10
N HIS A 107 10.52 -5.70 10.34
CA HIS A 107 9.47 -6.70 10.28
C HIS A 107 9.03 -6.92 8.84
N GLY A 108 9.70 -7.84 8.15
CA GLY A 108 9.47 -8.09 6.74
C GLY A 108 10.45 -9.08 6.13
N VAL A 109 10.45 -9.18 4.82
CA VAL A 109 11.27 -10.12 4.03
C VAL A 109 12.76 -10.04 4.33
N MET A 110 13.26 -8.87 4.73
CA MET A 110 14.67 -8.66 5.10
C MET A 110 15.10 -9.45 6.35
N SER A 111 14.16 -9.87 7.19
CA SER A 111 14.40 -10.66 8.40
C SER A 111 13.98 -12.12 8.23
N SER A 112 13.56 -12.52 7.04
CA SER A 112 13.14 -13.89 6.70
C SER A 112 14.25 -14.68 6.03
N PRO A 113 14.14 -16.02 5.93
CA PRO A 113 15.07 -16.86 5.16
C PRO A 113 14.95 -16.63 3.64
N PHE A 114 13.89 -16.00 3.15
CA PHE A 114 13.66 -15.78 1.72
C PHE A 114 14.85 -15.07 1.06
N LYS A 115 15.51 -15.76 0.15
CA LYS A 115 16.75 -15.31 -0.52
C LYS A 115 17.80 -14.74 0.47
N ASN A 116 17.94 -15.40 1.65
CA ASN A 116 18.83 -14.95 2.73
C ASN A 116 18.58 -13.49 3.19
N GLY A 117 17.32 -13.08 3.30
CA GLY A 117 16.90 -11.74 3.69
C GLY A 117 17.07 -10.68 2.60
N LYS A 118 17.47 -11.07 1.39
CA LYS A 118 17.66 -10.16 0.23
C LYS A 118 16.50 -10.22 -0.76
N GLY A 119 15.51 -11.08 -0.51
CA GLY A 119 14.33 -11.19 -1.37
C GLY A 119 13.45 -9.95 -1.30
N ASP A 120 12.76 -9.66 -2.39
CA ASP A 120 11.80 -8.56 -2.51
C ASP A 120 10.69 -8.99 -3.45
N VAL A 121 9.58 -9.45 -2.85
CA VAL A 121 8.44 -10.01 -3.62
C VAL A 121 7.80 -8.95 -4.50
N LEU A 122 7.65 -7.73 -3.96
CA LEU A 122 7.05 -6.62 -4.70
C LEU A 122 7.90 -6.21 -5.90
N LYS A 123 9.22 -6.17 -5.73
CA LYS A 123 10.14 -5.84 -6.83
C LYS A 123 10.04 -6.86 -7.96
N GLU A 124 10.08 -8.16 -7.64
CA GLU A 124 9.94 -9.23 -8.63
C GLU A 124 8.59 -9.16 -9.33
N LEU A 125 7.51 -8.89 -8.59
CA LEU A 125 6.18 -8.71 -9.18
C LEU A 125 6.12 -7.47 -10.08
N SER A 126 6.71 -6.35 -9.67
CA SER A 126 6.74 -5.12 -10.46
C SER A 126 7.44 -5.34 -11.81
N GLU A 127 8.59 -6.02 -11.81
CA GLU A 127 9.34 -6.37 -13.02
C GLU A 127 8.50 -7.29 -13.94
N SER A 128 7.79 -8.26 -13.36
CA SER A 128 6.88 -9.14 -14.12
C SER A 128 5.65 -8.39 -14.65
N CYS A 129 5.07 -7.47 -13.88
CA CYS A 129 3.97 -6.63 -14.35
C CYS A 129 4.36 -5.81 -15.57
N GLU A 130 5.53 -5.17 -15.54
CA GLU A 130 6.08 -4.42 -16.67
C GLU A 130 6.25 -5.33 -17.89
N LYS A 131 6.88 -6.48 -17.71
CA LYS A 131 7.13 -7.48 -18.76
C LYS A 131 5.85 -7.96 -19.45
N TYR A 132 4.78 -8.19 -18.71
CA TYR A 132 3.51 -8.72 -19.24
C TYR A 132 2.46 -7.63 -19.54
N GLY A 133 2.81 -6.36 -19.34
CA GLY A 133 1.91 -5.23 -19.59
C GLY A 133 0.68 -5.24 -18.68
N LEU A 134 0.87 -5.57 -17.41
CA LEU A 134 -0.12 -5.41 -16.34
C LEU A 134 0.16 -4.14 -15.55
N LYS A 135 -0.89 -3.41 -15.19
CA LYS A 135 -0.79 -2.33 -14.21
C LYS A 135 -0.56 -2.91 -12.82
N LEU A 136 0.25 -2.24 -12.00
CA LEU A 136 0.48 -2.62 -10.61
C LEU A 136 -0.25 -1.65 -9.67
N GLY A 137 -1.06 -2.19 -8.79
CA GLY A 137 -1.61 -1.54 -7.61
C GLY A 137 -0.97 -2.12 -6.35
N ILE A 138 -0.90 -1.34 -5.30
CA ILE A 138 -0.38 -1.74 -4.00
C ILE A 138 -1.46 -1.61 -2.92
N TYR A 139 -1.47 -2.58 -2.02
CA TYR A 139 -2.23 -2.52 -0.78
C TYR A 139 -1.25 -2.25 0.36
N LEU A 140 -1.50 -1.19 1.12
CA LEU A 140 -0.72 -0.82 2.28
C LEU A 140 -1.66 -0.56 3.46
N SER A 141 -1.72 -1.51 4.41
CA SER A 141 -2.60 -1.39 5.57
C SER A 141 -2.22 -0.21 6.48
N PRO A 142 -3.16 0.71 6.78
CA PRO A 142 -2.99 1.69 7.85
C PRO A 142 -3.08 1.06 9.26
N ALA A 143 -3.77 -0.08 9.41
CA ALA A 143 -3.74 -0.86 10.62
C ALA A 143 -2.51 -1.78 10.59
N ASP A 144 -1.62 -1.63 11.57
CA ASP A 144 -0.33 -2.32 11.63
C ASP A 144 -0.18 -2.95 13.01
N LEU A 145 -0.54 -4.23 13.12
CA LEU A 145 -0.53 -4.95 14.39
C LEU A 145 0.89 -5.06 14.98
N TYR A 146 1.93 -5.10 14.14
CA TYR A 146 3.30 -5.06 14.63
C TYR A 146 3.59 -3.75 15.38
N GLN A 147 3.11 -2.62 14.88
CA GLN A 147 3.27 -1.33 15.53
C GLN A 147 2.28 -1.11 16.70
N ILE A 148 1.21 -1.88 16.75
CA ILE A 148 0.18 -1.81 17.81
C ILE A 148 0.56 -2.69 19.01
N GLU A 149 1.04 -3.91 18.78
CA GLU A 149 1.22 -4.92 19.82
C GLU A 149 2.63 -4.95 20.42
N ASN A 150 3.64 -4.41 19.71
CA ASN A 150 4.97 -4.28 20.26
C ASN A 150 5.06 -3.18 21.32
N LYS A 151 5.82 -3.41 22.38
CA LYS A 151 6.07 -2.42 23.44
C LYS A 151 6.72 -1.13 22.93
N ASP A 152 7.54 -1.24 21.89
CA ASP A 152 8.25 -0.13 21.26
C ASP A 152 7.54 0.31 19.95
N GLY A 153 6.29 -0.11 19.77
CA GLY A 153 5.49 0.20 18.59
C GLY A 153 5.09 1.66 18.51
N LEU A 154 4.93 2.15 17.30
CA LEU A 154 4.67 3.56 17.04
C LEU A 154 3.18 3.92 17.08
N TYR A 155 2.30 2.94 16.84
CA TYR A 155 0.85 3.19 16.77
C TYR A 155 0.27 3.45 18.16
N GLY A 156 -0.29 4.64 18.35
CA GLY A 156 -0.91 5.00 19.63
C GLY A 156 0.11 5.22 20.77
N ASN A 157 1.38 5.46 20.46
CA ASN A 157 2.44 5.76 21.43
C ASN A 157 2.33 7.18 22.06
N LEU A 158 1.25 7.91 21.74
CA LEU A 158 0.97 9.27 22.20
C LEU A 158 2.04 10.30 21.82
N SER A 159 2.84 10.04 20.81
CA SER A 159 3.79 11.00 20.27
C SER A 159 3.06 12.25 19.74
N LYS A 160 3.69 13.41 19.93
CA LYS A 160 3.10 14.69 19.51
C LYS A 160 3.16 14.87 18.00
N TYR A 161 2.11 15.43 17.44
CA TYR A 161 2.13 15.93 16.07
C TYR A 161 3.14 17.07 15.97
N SER A 162 4.02 16.96 14.98
CA SER A 162 5.03 17.97 14.66
C SER A 162 5.26 18.03 13.17
N GLU A 163 5.83 19.12 12.66
CA GLU A 163 6.23 19.18 11.24
C GLU A 163 7.39 18.20 10.99
N ARG A 164 7.18 17.28 10.07
CA ARG A 164 8.18 16.30 9.67
C ARG A 164 8.35 16.29 8.15
N VAL A 165 9.55 15.96 7.71
CA VAL A 165 9.90 15.88 6.28
C VAL A 165 9.80 14.43 5.83
N ILE A 166 9.02 14.20 4.79
CA ILE A 166 8.84 12.90 4.15
C ILE A 166 9.43 12.99 2.74
N PRO A 167 10.29 12.05 2.32
CA PRO A 167 10.80 10.92 3.11
C PRO A 167 11.87 11.35 4.11
N LYS A 168 11.94 10.63 5.22
CA LYS A 168 13.03 10.75 6.18
C LYS A 168 14.28 10.12 5.57
N ALA A 169 15.31 10.91 5.39
CA ALA A 169 16.59 10.42 4.86
C ALA A 169 17.23 9.40 5.81
N LEU A 170 17.73 8.31 5.24
CA LEU A 170 18.52 7.32 5.97
C LEU A 170 19.89 7.16 5.32
N GLU A 171 20.90 7.12 6.15
CA GLU A 171 22.28 6.91 5.71
C GLU A 171 22.43 5.56 4.97
N GLY A 172 23.19 5.57 3.88
CA GLY A 172 23.47 4.37 3.07
C GLY A 172 22.34 3.91 2.14
N ARG A 173 21.12 4.48 2.26
CA ARG A 173 19.97 4.10 1.43
C ARG A 173 19.20 5.33 0.89
N PRO A 174 19.87 6.22 0.10
CA PRO A 174 19.21 7.41 -0.43
C PRO A 174 18.12 7.03 -1.44
N PHE A 175 17.09 7.86 -1.52
CA PHE A 175 16.11 7.79 -2.60
C PHE A 175 16.67 8.35 -3.91
N LYS A 176 16.27 7.76 -5.04
CA LYS A 176 16.50 8.36 -6.37
C LYS A 176 15.66 9.62 -6.55
N ASP A 177 14.39 9.53 -6.16
CA ASP A 177 13.48 10.68 -6.11
C ASP A 177 13.95 11.66 -5.02
N LYS A 178 14.10 12.93 -5.38
CA LYS A 178 14.59 13.99 -4.50
C LYS A 178 13.49 14.88 -3.94
N ARG A 179 12.23 14.61 -4.29
CA ARG A 179 11.10 15.34 -3.73
C ARG A 179 10.99 15.09 -2.24
N THR A 180 10.60 16.12 -1.52
CA THR A 180 10.30 16.06 -0.09
C THR A 180 9.01 16.82 0.19
N PHE A 181 8.29 16.38 1.21
CA PHE A 181 7.03 16.94 1.63
C PHE A 181 7.06 17.21 3.12
N LYS A 182 6.33 18.22 3.58
CA LYS A 182 6.20 18.55 5.01
C LYS A 182 4.79 18.23 5.46
N PHE A 183 4.67 17.46 6.54
CA PHE A 183 3.39 17.09 7.14
C PHE A 183 3.41 17.28 8.64
N MET A 184 2.29 17.72 9.21
CA MET A 184 2.04 17.72 10.64
C MET A 184 1.56 16.33 11.06
N VAL A 185 2.46 15.50 11.56
CA VAL A 185 2.19 14.07 11.85
C VAL A 185 2.87 13.62 13.15
N ASP A 186 2.35 12.53 13.71
CA ASP A 186 2.95 11.76 14.80
C ASP A 186 3.95 10.70 14.27
N ASP A 187 4.55 9.92 15.17
CA ASP A 187 5.56 8.92 14.80
C ASP A 187 5.02 7.84 13.88
N TYR A 188 3.79 7.37 14.11
CA TYR A 188 3.21 6.32 13.28
C TYR A 188 2.89 6.82 11.87
N ASN A 189 2.31 8.01 11.75
CA ASN A 189 2.02 8.59 10.44
C ASN A 189 3.29 8.97 9.69
N GLU A 190 4.37 9.41 10.37
CA GLU A 190 5.69 9.57 9.74
C GLU A 190 6.17 8.24 9.14
N TYR A 191 6.15 7.17 9.93
CA TYR A 191 6.52 5.83 9.49
C TYR A 191 5.70 5.37 8.28
N TYR A 192 4.37 5.50 8.36
CA TYR A 192 3.46 5.09 7.30
C TYR A 192 3.68 5.86 5.99
N LEU A 193 3.80 7.17 6.07
CA LEU A 193 4.05 8.04 4.91
C LEU A 193 5.42 7.77 4.27
N ASN A 194 6.42 7.45 5.07
CA ASN A 194 7.73 7.04 4.56
C ASN A 194 7.65 5.74 3.75
N GLN A 195 6.92 4.74 4.24
CA GLN A 195 6.69 3.50 3.48
C GLN A 195 5.89 3.76 2.20
N LEU A 196 4.87 4.60 2.26
CA LEU A 196 4.10 4.97 1.08
C LEU A 196 4.98 5.65 0.03
N PHE A 197 5.89 6.56 0.46
CA PHE A 197 6.84 7.19 -0.45
C PHE A 197 7.78 6.17 -1.11
N GLU A 198 8.32 5.19 -0.35
CA GLU A 198 9.12 4.09 -0.90
C GLU A 198 8.37 3.36 -2.02
N LEU A 199 7.14 2.96 -1.73
CA LEU A 199 6.32 2.19 -2.67
C LEU A 199 6.01 2.96 -3.95
N LEU A 200 5.75 4.27 -3.84
CA LEU A 200 5.40 5.11 -4.98
C LEU A 200 6.60 5.56 -5.83
N THR A 201 7.83 5.37 -5.33
CA THR A 201 9.02 5.91 -6.02
C THR A 201 10.08 4.86 -6.40
N ASP A 202 10.12 3.73 -5.72
CA ASP A 202 11.16 2.72 -5.92
C ASP A 202 10.69 1.48 -6.71
N TYR A 203 9.36 1.31 -6.90
CA TYR A 203 8.77 0.08 -7.47
C TYR A 203 8.11 0.27 -8.84
N GLY A 204 8.52 1.30 -9.59
CA GLY A 204 7.96 1.61 -10.89
C GLY A 204 6.61 2.32 -10.82
N PRO A 205 5.85 2.37 -11.92
CA PRO A 205 4.55 3.03 -11.96
C PRO A 205 3.53 2.30 -11.09
N ILE A 206 3.02 2.95 -10.06
CA ILE A 206 1.89 2.47 -9.24
C ILE A 206 0.62 3.13 -9.73
N HIS A 207 -0.39 2.33 -10.06
CA HIS A 207 -1.65 2.79 -10.65
C HIS A 207 -2.80 2.87 -9.66
N GLU A 208 -2.68 2.19 -8.53
CA GLU A 208 -3.66 2.19 -7.46
C GLU A 208 -2.97 2.02 -6.10
N VAL A 209 -3.47 2.73 -5.09
CA VAL A 209 -3.11 2.51 -3.68
C VAL A 209 -4.39 2.12 -2.94
N TRP A 210 -4.40 0.92 -2.39
CA TRP A 210 -5.48 0.42 -1.56
C TRP A 210 -5.15 0.61 -0.09
N LEU A 211 -5.89 1.48 0.57
CA LEU A 211 -5.79 1.74 2.00
C LEU A 211 -6.94 0.99 2.69
N ASP A 212 -6.60 -0.05 3.43
CA ASP A 212 -7.55 -0.91 4.10
C ASP A 212 -7.25 -1.03 5.59
N GLY A 213 -8.31 -1.09 6.37
CA GLY A 213 -8.24 -1.29 7.79
C GLY A 213 -8.13 -0.01 8.61
N ALA A 214 -8.87 -0.02 9.71
CA ALA A 214 -8.76 0.94 10.80
C ALA A 214 -8.72 0.15 12.10
N HIS A 215 -7.97 0.64 13.08
CA HIS A 215 -7.88 -0.01 14.38
C HIS A 215 -8.46 0.88 15.47
N PRO A 216 -9.31 0.34 16.39
CA PRO A 216 -10.02 1.13 17.38
C PRO A 216 -9.15 1.63 18.56
N LYS A 217 -7.87 1.27 18.63
CA LYS A 217 -6.95 1.73 19.68
C LYS A 217 -6.55 3.21 19.55
N ARG A 218 -7.30 3.99 18.80
CA ARG A 218 -7.21 5.45 18.79
C ARG A 218 -8.52 6.07 19.16
#